data_b3ad518bea1a5a5e7b5c621b579307c9
#
_entry.id   b3ad518bea1a5a5e7b5c621b579307c9
#
_cell.length_a   1.000
_cell.length_b   1.000
_cell.length_c   1.000
_cell.angle_alpha   90.00
_cell.angle_beta   90.00
_cell.angle_gamma   90.00
#
_symmetry.space_group_name_H-M   'P 1'
#
loop_
_entity.id
_entity.type
_entity.pdbx_description
1 polymer ?
#
loop_
_entity_poly.entity_id
_entity_poly.type
_entity_poly.pdbx_seq_one_letter_code
_entity_poly.pdbx_strand_id
1 'polypeptide(L)'
;YQSASGAGARAMEEMKQQAIAILQGQDPVAEIFPYPLAFNLFPHNSALNDAGYCEEEMKMVNETRKIFGVADLRITPTCVRVPVLRAHSEA
;
A
#
# COMPACT_ATOMS: atom_id res chain seq x y z
N TYR A 1 4.24 -2.89 4.92
CA TYR A 1 3.53 -1.60 4.88
C TYR A 1 4.05 -0.76 3.73
N GLN A 2 3.13 -0.10 3.03
CA GLN A 2 3.49 0.73 1.87
C GLN A 2 3.10 2.18 2.10
N SER A 3 4.05 3.08 1.85
CA SER A 3 3.86 4.53 1.97
C SER A 3 3.24 5.13 0.70
N ALA A 4 2.85 6.39 0.79
CA ALA A 4 2.35 7.13 -0.37
C ALA A 4 3.40 7.25 -1.49
N SER A 5 4.69 7.33 -1.17
CA SER A 5 5.76 7.47 -2.15
C SER A 5 5.84 6.30 -3.14
N GLY A 6 5.39 5.11 -2.76
CA GLY A 6 5.32 3.96 -3.66
C GLY A 6 4.42 4.18 -4.87
N ALA A 7 3.44 5.08 -4.79
CA ALA A 7 2.56 5.47 -5.88
C ALA A 7 2.96 6.80 -6.56
N GLY A 8 4.12 7.36 -6.20
CA GLY A 8 4.71 8.52 -6.85
C GLY A 8 4.47 9.85 -6.14
N ALA A 9 5.06 10.91 -6.70
CA ALA A 9 5.02 12.24 -6.11
C ALA A 9 3.59 12.81 -6.01
N ARG A 10 2.74 12.51 -6.99
CA ARG A 10 1.33 12.95 -6.98
C ARG A 10 0.55 12.32 -5.84
N ALA A 11 0.84 11.07 -5.50
CA ALA A 11 0.21 10.39 -4.37
C ALA A 11 0.64 11.00 -3.03
N MET A 12 1.89 11.39 -2.89
CA MET A 12 2.37 12.09 -1.70
C MET A 12 1.68 13.46 -1.55
N GLU A 13 1.54 14.20 -2.64
CA GLU A 13 0.86 15.50 -2.63
C GLU A 13 -0.63 15.34 -2.31
N GLU A 14 -1.29 14.34 -2.88
CA GLU A 14 -2.69 14.03 -2.57
C GLU A 14 -2.86 13.74 -1.07
N MET A 15 -1.98 12.95 -0.48
CA MET A 15 -2.03 12.66 0.97
C MET A 15 -1.86 13.93 1.81
N LYS A 16 -0.94 14.82 1.43
CA LYS A 16 -0.75 16.11 2.13
C LYS A 16 -2.00 16.97 2.06
N GLN A 17 -2.62 17.09 0.89
CA GLN A 17 -3.85 17.86 0.70
C GLN A 17 -5.03 17.26 1.47
N GLN A 18 -5.11 15.93 1.54
CA GLN A 18 -6.09 15.23 2.36
C GLN A 18 -5.93 15.57 3.84
N ALA A 19 -4.69 15.55 4.34
CA ALA A 19 -4.41 15.89 5.73
C ALA A 19 -4.83 17.32 6.06
N ILE A 20 -4.53 18.28 5.19
CA ILE A 20 -4.93 19.68 5.33
C ILE A 20 -6.45 19.78 5.36
N ALA A 21 -7.16 19.14 4.44
CA ALA A 21 -8.61 19.16 4.35
C ALA A 21 -9.25 18.60 5.63
N ILE A 22 -8.80 17.46 6.10
CA ILE A 22 -9.30 16.81 7.32
C ILE A 22 -9.11 17.71 8.54
N LEU A 23 -7.93 18.31 8.70
CA LEU A 23 -7.62 19.23 9.82
C LEU A 23 -8.44 20.49 9.77
N GLN A 24 -8.92 20.91 8.59
CA GLN A 24 -9.81 22.07 8.42
C GLN A 24 -11.29 21.72 8.48
N GLY A 25 -11.63 20.47 8.72
CA GLY A 25 -13.03 20.02 8.77
C GLY A 25 -13.67 19.87 7.38
N GLN A 26 -12.88 19.78 6.32
CA GLN A 26 -13.33 19.60 4.94
C GLN A 26 -13.22 18.13 4.52
N ASP A 27 -13.98 17.73 3.50
CA ASP A 27 -13.90 16.38 2.96
C ASP A 27 -12.61 16.19 2.13
N PRO A 28 -11.84 15.13 2.39
CA PRO A 28 -10.64 14.83 1.61
C PRO A 28 -10.99 14.30 0.22
N VAL A 29 -10.17 14.62 -0.77
CA VAL A 29 -10.31 14.11 -2.14
C VAL A 29 -9.35 12.95 -2.37
N ALA A 30 -9.85 11.85 -2.93
CA ALA A 30 -9.06 10.68 -3.30
C ALA A 30 -9.16 10.45 -4.83
N GLU A 31 -8.07 10.70 -5.55
CA GLU A 31 -7.97 10.50 -7.01
C GLU A 31 -6.94 9.43 -7.37
N ILE A 32 -5.76 9.45 -6.72
CA ILE A 32 -4.68 8.50 -6.97
C ILE A 32 -4.97 7.17 -6.28
N PHE A 33 -5.46 7.20 -5.05
CA PHE A 33 -5.88 6.03 -4.31
C PHE A 33 -7.40 5.89 -4.32
N PRO A 34 -7.94 4.67 -4.12
CA PRO A 34 -9.39 4.46 -4.08
C PRO A 34 -10.07 5.07 -2.85
N TYR A 35 -9.29 5.36 -1.81
CA TYR A 35 -9.76 5.95 -0.57
C TYR A 35 -8.79 7.04 -0.11
N PRO A 36 -9.23 8.01 0.74
CA PRO A 36 -8.30 8.92 1.38
C PRO A 36 -7.26 8.17 2.21
N LEU A 37 -5.98 8.50 2.03
CA LEU A 37 -4.89 7.85 2.74
C LEU A 37 -4.55 8.55 4.05
N ALA A 38 -4.67 9.89 4.11
CA ALA A 38 -4.34 10.66 5.31
C ALA A 38 -5.17 10.16 6.50
N PHE A 39 -4.50 9.83 7.60
CA PHE A 39 -5.09 9.28 8.84
C PHE A 39 -5.85 7.96 8.65
N ASN A 40 -5.54 7.21 7.60
CA ASN A 40 -6.26 5.99 7.24
C ASN A 40 -5.28 4.89 6.84
N LEU A 41 -5.79 3.66 6.73
CA LEU A 41 -5.05 2.55 6.14
C LEU A 41 -6.03 1.68 5.34
N PHE A 42 -5.53 1.04 4.30
CA PHE A 42 -6.34 0.11 3.50
C PHE A 42 -5.44 -0.94 2.82
N PRO A 43 -5.99 -2.11 2.45
CA PRO A 43 -5.21 -3.10 1.71
C PRO A 43 -4.65 -2.53 0.42
N HIS A 44 -3.54 -3.07 -0.06
CA HIS A 44 -2.96 -2.67 -1.33
C HIS A 44 -3.99 -2.80 -2.45
N ASN A 45 -4.07 -1.80 -3.33
CA ASN A 45 -5.14 -1.64 -4.31
C ASN A 45 -4.93 -2.38 -5.64
N SER A 46 -4.05 -3.37 -5.70
CA SER A 46 -3.94 -4.23 -6.88
C SER A 46 -4.99 -5.34 -6.86
N ALA A 47 -5.20 -5.98 -8.03
CA ALA A 47 -6.19 -7.05 -8.16
C ALA A 47 -5.87 -8.24 -7.25
N LEU A 48 -6.91 -8.86 -6.71
CA LEU A 48 -6.78 -10.08 -5.90
C LEU A 48 -6.75 -11.31 -6.79
N ASN A 49 -5.95 -12.32 -6.42
CA ASN A 49 -5.99 -13.62 -7.06
C ASN A 49 -7.04 -14.53 -6.40
N ASP A 50 -7.17 -15.78 -6.88
CA ASP A 50 -8.17 -16.73 -6.36
C ASP A 50 -7.96 -17.10 -4.88
N ALA A 51 -6.74 -16.96 -4.37
CA ALA A 51 -6.42 -17.21 -2.97
C ALA A 51 -6.63 -15.97 -2.08
N GLY A 52 -7.07 -14.83 -2.64
CA GLY A 52 -7.33 -13.59 -1.91
C GLY A 52 -6.10 -12.71 -1.71
N TYR A 53 -4.98 -12.99 -2.37
CA TYR A 53 -3.77 -12.17 -2.32
C TYR A 53 -3.73 -11.18 -3.48
N CYS A 54 -3.28 -9.94 -3.24
CA CYS A 54 -3.05 -8.97 -4.30
C CYS A 54 -1.73 -9.25 -5.04
N GLU A 55 -1.53 -8.58 -6.19
CA GLU A 55 -0.32 -8.77 -7.00
C GLU A 55 0.96 -8.51 -6.22
N GLU A 56 1.00 -7.46 -5.39
CA GLU A 56 2.18 -7.12 -4.60
C GLU A 56 2.49 -8.20 -3.56
N GLU A 57 1.47 -8.78 -2.95
CA GLU A 57 1.64 -9.87 -2.01
C GLU A 57 2.17 -11.13 -2.70
N MET A 58 1.65 -11.45 -3.89
CA MET A 58 2.15 -12.58 -4.69
C MET A 58 3.57 -12.34 -5.20
N LYS A 59 3.91 -11.10 -5.52
CA LYS A 59 5.29 -10.73 -5.88
C LYS A 59 6.24 -11.04 -4.73
N MET A 60 5.91 -10.70 -3.51
CA MET A 60 6.71 -11.02 -2.33
C MET A 60 6.90 -12.53 -2.16
N VAL A 61 5.84 -13.32 -2.34
CA VAL A 61 5.91 -14.79 -2.28
C VAL A 61 6.88 -15.32 -3.34
N ASN A 62 6.68 -14.92 -4.59
CA ASN A 62 7.46 -15.43 -5.72
C ASN A 62 8.93 -15.04 -5.63
N GLU A 63 9.23 -13.79 -5.29
CA GLU A 63 10.59 -13.29 -5.14
C GLU A 63 11.32 -13.98 -3.97
N THR A 64 10.63 -14.16 -2.84
CA THR A 64 11.21 -14.82 -1.67
C THR A 64 11.55 -16.27 -1.97
N ARG A 65 10.65 -17.01 -2.63
CA ARG A 65 10.90 -18.38 -3.06
C ARG A 65 12.09 -18.47 -4.03
N LYS A 66 12.21 -17.53 -4.96
CA LYS A 66 13.31 -17.46 -5.92
C LYS A 66 14.63 -17.19 -5.22
N ILE A 67 14.69 -16.24 -4.29
CA ILE A 67 15.91 -15.87 -3.56
C ILE A 67 16.41 -17.03 -2.70
N PHE A 68 15.53 -17.70 -1.98
CA PHE A 68 15.89 -18.84 -1.14
C PHE A 68 16.05 -20.16 -1.91
N GLY A 69 15.62 -20.21 -3.17
CA GLY A 69 15.70 -21.43 -3.99
C GLY A 69 14.78 -22.54 -3.51
N VAL A 70 13.72 -22.23 -2.76
CA VAL A 70 12.75 -23.19 -2.21
C VAL A 70 11.39 -22.88 -2.77
N ALA A 71 10.92 -23.67 -3.75
CA ALA A 71 9.66 -23.41 -4.46
C ALA A 71 8.40 -23.64 -3.59
N ASP A 72 8.49 -24.45 -2.55
CA ASP A 72 7.38 -24.77 -1.64
C ASP A 72 7.48 -24.06 -0.29
N LEU A 73 8.33 -23.04 -0.18
CA LEU A 73 8.45 -22.23 1.03
C LEU A 73 7.10 -21.61 1.38
N ARG A 74 6.66 -21.82 2.61
CA ARG A 74 5.39 -21.27 3.11
C ARG A 74 5.54 -19.80 3.45
N ILE A 75 4.78 -18.95 2.76
CA ILE A 75 4.82 -17.49 2.94
C ILE A 75 3.37 -16.97 2.95
N THR A 76 3.06 -16.14 3.94
CA THR A 76 1.77 -15.44 4.03
C THR A 76 2.03 -13.93 4.07
N PRO A 77 2.15 -13.26 2.92
CA PRO A 77 2.37 -11.82 2.88
C PRO A 77 1.07 -11.05 3.06
N THR A 78 1.17 -9.88 3.67
CA THR A 78 0.07 -8.92 3.76
C THR A 78 0.61 -7.53 3.41
N CYS A 79 0.04 -6.91 2.39
CA CYS A 79 0.42 -5.58 1.94
C CYS A 79 -0.67 -4.58 2.29
N VAL A 80 -0.32 -3.54 3.03
CA VAL A 80 -1.23 -2.50 3.51
C VAL A 80 -0.67 -1.13 3.15
N ARG A 81 -1.51 -0.26 2.56
CA ARG A 81 -1.18 1.14 2.32
C ARG A 81 -1.37 1.91 3.63
N VAL A 82 -0.35 2.65 4.05
CA VAL A 82 -0.34 3.36 5.34
C VAL A 82 -0.11 4.86 5.13
N PRO A 83 -0.57 5.73 6.08
CA PRO A 83 -0.48 7.18 5.94
C PRO A 83 0.94 7.71 6.26
N VAL A 84 1.92 7.19 5.55
CA VAL A 84 3.32 7.58 5.63
C VAL A 84 3.74 8.11 4.26
N LEU A 85 4.43 9.24 4.21
CA LEU A 85 4.79 9.88 2.94
C LEU A 85 5.83 9.08 2.17
N ARG A 86 6.89 8.62 2.81
CA ARG A 86 8.03 7.96 2.15
C ARG A 86 8.43 6.68 2.86
N ALA A 87 9.09 5.82 2.09
CA ALA A 87 9.70 4.55 2.51
C ALA A 87 8.68 3.44 2.81
N HIS A 88 9.19 2.26 3.01
CA HIS A 88 8.42 1.10 3.44
C HIS A 88 8.66 0.87 4.93
N SER A 89 7.61 0.43 5.63
CA SER A 89 7.70 0.03 7.02
C SER A 89 7.35 -1.46 7.12
N GLU A 90 8.24 -2.24 7.73
CA GLU A 90 8.08 -3.69 7.87
C GLU A 90 8.25 -4.10 9.32
N ALA A 91 7.41 -5.01 9.77
CA ALA A 91 7.49 -5.57 11.11
C ALA A 91 8.44 -6.76 11.18
#